data_e641a6239f9f4fdffb7437ff08628d72
#
_entry.id   e641a6239f9f4fdffb7437ff08628d72
#
_cell.length_a   1.000
_cell.length_b   1.000
_cell.length_c   1.000
_cell.angle_alpha   90.00
_cell.angle_beta   90.00
_cell.angle_gamma   90.00
#
_symmetry.space_group_name_H-M   'P 1'
#
loop_
_entity.id
_entity.type
_entity.pdbx_description
1 polymer ?
#
loop_
_entity_poly.entity_id
_entity_poly.type
_entity_poly.pdbx_seq_one_letter_code
_entity_poly.pdbx_strand_id
1 'polypeptide(L)'
;MRIARFTHNDVPQYAFVQTDKNDGKDYLVALNGYPLSGQAVEPTGERYPVDGDGIRLLAPVIPSKVYGLAKNYEAHAQFMHEAGHSDIKHAPEDMVIFTKPSTSVIGPDDPIVIPLCSNDMNFEPELAVVMGRIAKNVPVEQAMDYVLGFTCVMM
;
A
#
# COMPACT_ATOMS: atom_id res chain seq x y z
N MET A 1 0.97 -14.92 -2.25
CA MET A 1 2.28 -14.56 -1.63
C MET A 1 2.15 -13.21 -0.98
N ARG A 2 2.64 -13.02 0.25
CA ARG A 2 2.67 -11.73 0.95
C ARG A 2 4.12 -11.25 1.03
N ILE A 3 4.34 -9.96 0.74
CA ILE A 3 5.65 -9.32 0.82
C ILE A 3 5.54 -8.18 1.84
N ALA A 4 6.55 -8.03 2.68
CA ALA A 4 6.69 -6.90 3.58
C ALA A 4 8.03 -6.21 3.36
N ARG A 5 8.07 -4.92 3.71
CA ARG A 5 9.31 -4.18 3.91
C ARG A 5 9.40 -3.82 5.39
N PHE A 6 10.56 -4.00 6.00
CA PHE A 6 10.73 -3.83 7.44
C PHE A 6 12.14 -3.34 7.75
N THR A 7 12.36 -2.88 8.97
CA THR A 7 13.71 -2.72 9.52
C THR A 7 13.96 -3.77 10.59
N HIS A 8 15.19 -4.24 10.65
CA HIS A 8 15.75 -4.93 11.81
C HIS A 8 16.97 -4.14 12.26
N ASN A 9 16.96 -3.61 13.49
CA ASN A 9 18.00 -2.72 14.01
C ASN A 9 18.33 -1.56 13.05
N ASP A 10 17.28 -0.89 12.56
CA ASP A 10 17.31 0.24 11.61
C ASP A 10 17.85 -0.08 10.20
N VAL A 11 18.10 -1.33 9.88
CA VAL A 11 18.50 -1.75 8.53
C VAL A 11 17.26 -2.16 7.72
N PRO A 12 16.90 -1.42 6.65
CA PRO A 12 15.73 -1.76 5.83
C PRO A 12 15.96 -3.03 5.00
N GLN A 13 14.97 -3.91 5.01
CA GLN A 13 14.99 -5.20 4.30
C GLN A 13 13.61 -5.50 3.71
N TYR A 14 13.58 -6.47 2.80
CA TYR A 14 12.34 -7.09 2.31
C TYR A 14 12.21 -8.51 2.84
N ALA A 15 10.98 -8.97 2.96
CA ALA A 15 10.69 -10.33 3.40
C ALA A 15 9.46 -10.91 2.69
N PHE A 16 9.42 -12.23 2.59
CA PHE A 16 8.15 -12.94 2.47
C PHE A 16 7.52 -13.07 3.85
N VAL A 17 6.21 -12.82 3.93
CA VAL A 17 5.45 -13.06 5.16
C VAL A 17 4.88 -14.47 5.13
N GLN A 18 5.26 -15.28 6.09
CA GLN A 18 4.83 -16.68 6.24
C GLN A 18 4.16 -16.88 7.59
N THR A 19 2.95 -17.47 7.57
CA THR A 19 2.29 -17.91 8.79
C THR A 19 2.84 -19.28 9.20
N ASP A 20 3.35 -19.40 10.39
CA ASP A 20 3.81 -20.68 10.95
C ASP A 20 2.58 -21.51 11.33
N LYS A 21 2.59 -22.77 10.92
CA LYS A 21 1.46 -23.69 11.15
C LYS A 21 1.38 -24.20 12.59
N ASN A 22 2.48 -24.09 13.35
CA ASN A 22 2.56 -24.60 14.73
C ASN A 22 2.01 -23.62 15.75
N ASP A 23 2.29 -22.32 15.56
CA ASP A 23 1.88 -21.27 16.49
C ASP A 23 0.88 -20.27 15.92
N GLY A 24 0.60 -20.33 14.60
CA GLY A 24 -0.33 -19.44 13.91
C GLY A 24 0.19 -18.02 13.71
N LYS A 25 1.45 -17.73 14.05
CA LYS A 25 2.03 -16.40 13.96
C LYS A 25 2.64 -16.13 12.59
N ASP A 26 2.69 -14.85 12.22
CA ASP A 26 3.37 -14.40 11.02
C ASP A 26 4.85 -14.11 11.27
N TYR A 27 5.67 -14.54 10.34
CA TYR A 27 7.11 -14.35 10.34
C TYR A 27 7.58 -13.69 9.06
N LEU A 28 8.59 -12.85 9.18
CA LEU A 28 9.32 -12.22 8.10
C LEU A 28 10.51 -13.11 7.71
N VAL A 29 10.45 -13.71 6.54
CA VAL A 29 11.58 -14.46 5.95
C VAL A 29 12.35 -13.50 5.07
N ALA A 30 13.50 -13.04 5.56
CA ALA A 30 14.29 -11.99 4.93
C ALA A 30 14.77 -12.38 3.52
N LEU A 31 14.84 -11.40 2.62
CA LEU A 31 15.23 -11.57 1.22
C LEU A 31 16.55 -10.87 0.93
N ASN A 32 17.33 -11.44 0.01
CA ASN A 32 18.63 -10.92 -0.41
C ASN A 32 18.56 -9.76 -1.43
N GLY A 33 17.40 -9.18 -1.66
CA GLY A 33 17.25 -8.14 -2.68
C GLY A 33 15.91 -7.44 -2.66
N TYR A 34 15.68 -6.65 -3.70
CA TYR A 34 14.47 -5.86 -3.91
C TYR A 34 13.48 -6.61 -4.83
N PRO A 35 12.33 -7.08 -4.32
CA PRO A 35 11.40 -7.91 -5.09
C PRO A 35 10.83 -7.25 -6.36
N LEU A 36 10.88 -5.90 -6.42
CA LEU A 36 10.38 -5.12 -7.56
C LEU A 36 11.46 -4.81 -8.60
N SER A 37 12.69 -5.30 -8.42
CA SER A 37 13.80 -5.05 -9.36
C SER A 37 13.66 -5.82 -10.67
N GLY A 38 12.73 -6.77 -10.76
CA GLY A 38 12.63 -7.72 -11.86
C GLY A 38 13.69 -8.83 -11.83
N GLN A 39 14.54 -8.83 -10.80
CA GLN A 39 15.51 -9.92 -10.55
C GLN A 39 14.93 -10.93 -9.57
N ALA A 40 15.38 -12.17 -9.67
CA ALA A 40 15.02 -13.18 -8.70
C ALA A 40 15.60 -12.81 -7.31
N VAL A 41 14.76 -12.95 -6.30
CA VAL A 41 15.14 -12.74 -4.89
C VAL A 41 15.01 -14.07 -4.15
N GLU A 42 15.99 -14.34 -3.29
CA GLU A 42 16.05 -15.59 -2.52
C GLU A 42 16.01 -15.28 -1.03
N PRO A 43 15.44 -16.18 -0.21
CA PRO A 43 15.55 -16.07 1.24
C PRO A 43 17.01 -16.08 1.70
N THR A 44 17.33 -15.23 2.67
CA THR A 44 18.67 -15.20 3.30
C THR A 44 18.88 -16.33 4.32
N GLY A 45 17.79 -16.97 4.75
CA GLY A 45 17.77 -17.90 5.87
C GLY A 45 17.39 -17.24 7.20
N GLU A 46 17.39 -15.92 7.27
CA GLU A 46 16.98 -15.19 8.48
C GLU A 46 15.44 -15.11 8.56
N ARG A 47 14.92 -15.27 9.77
CA ARG A 47 13.49 -15.28 10.04
C ARG A 47 13.20 -14.55 11.34
N TYR A 48 12.27 -13.60 11.28
CA TYR A 48 11.92 -12.74 12.42
C TYR A 48 10.41 -12.80 12.66
N PRO A 49 9.92 -12.85 13.91
CA PRO A 49 8.51 -12.63 14.18
C PRO A 49 8.13 -11.19 13.80
N VAL A 50 6.94 -10.99 13.23
CA VAL A 50 6.48 -9.64 12.80
C VAL A 50 6.44 -8.67 13.98
N ASP A 51 6.12 -9.17 15.17
CA ASP A 51 6.06 -8.45 16.46
C ASP A 51 7.35 -8.55 17.28
N GLY A 52 8.48 -8.93 16.67
CA GLY A 52 9.76 -9.13 17.34
C GLY A 52 10.46 -7.83 17.74
N ASP A 53 11.31 -7.93 18.75
CA ASP A 53 12.11 -6.79 19.20
C ASP A 53 13.02 -6.27 18.07
N GLY A 54 13.08 -4.95 17.92
CA GLY A 54 13.86 -4.28 16.88
C GLY A 54 13.27 -4.39 15.47
N ILE A 55 12.08 -4.99 15.32
CA ILE A 55 11.34 -5.06 14.06
C ILE A 55 10.37 -3.89 13.96
N ARG A 56 10.41 -3.17 12.84
CA ARG A 56 9.41 -2.17 12.46
C ARG A 56 9.02 -2.36 11.01
N LEU A 57 7.72 -2.49 10.76
CA LEU A 57 7.22 -2.54 9.40
C LEU A 57 7.34 -1.16 8.73
N LEU A 58 7.64 -1.14 7.46
CA LEU A 58 7.73 0.04 6.61
C LEU A 58 6.65 -0.03 5.53
N ALA A 59 6.41 1.10 4.87
CA ALA A 59 5.63 1.07 3.63
C ALA A 59 6.19 -0.01 2.69
N PRO A 60 5.34 -0.90 2.14
CA PRO A 60 5.80 -2.09 1.41
C PRO A 60 6.55 -1.73 0.11
N VAL A 61 6.33 -0.52 -0.39
CA VAL A 61 7.03 0.02 -1.57
C VAL A 61 7.46 1.46 -1.31
N ILE A 62 8.46 1.93 -2.07
CA ILE A 62 8.86 3.33 -2.13
C ILE A 62 8.40 3.83 -3.51
N PRO A 63 7.18 4.38 -3.61
CA PRO A 63 6.64 4.75 -4.90
C PRO A 63 7.27 6.05 -5.41
N SER A 64 7.47 6.15 -6.71
CA SER A 64 7.84 7.41 -7.35
C SER A 64 6.64 8.36 -7.47
N LYS A 65 5.43 7.82 -7.53
CA LYS A 65 4.16 8.53 -7.66
C LYS A 65 3.05 7.75 -6.97
N VAL A 66 2.09 8.50 -6.43
CA VAL A 66 0.83 7.96 -5.89
C VAL A 66 -0.31 8.66 -6.63
N TYR A 67 -1.19 7.87 -7.23
CA TYR A 67 -2.42 8.35 -7.85
C TYR A 67 -3.60 7.84 -7.04
N GLY A 68 -4.53 8.73 -6.70
CA GLY A 68 -5.81 8.38 -6.11
C GLY A 68 -6.93 8.53 -7.12
N LEU A 69 -7.99 7.75 -6.95
CA LEU A 69 -9.21 7.82 -7.75
C LEU A 69 -10.34 8.33 -6.86
N ALA A 70 -10.70 9.62 -7.03
CA ALA A 70 -11.75 10.21 -6.23
C ALA A 70 -13.12 9.62 -6.58
N LYS A 71 -13.96 9.43 -5.55
CA LYS A 71 -15.36 8.96 -5.67
C LYS A 71 -15.50 7.60 -6.36
N ASN A 72 -14.50 6.75 -6.25
CA ASN A 72 -14.43 5.47 -6.96
C ASN A 72 -15.24 4.34 -6.27
N TYR A 73 -15.65 4.53 -5.02
CA TYR A 73 -16.46 3.56 -4.27
C TYR A 73 -17.93 3.95 -4.32
N GLU A 74 -18.77 3.17 -5.00
CA GLU A 74 -20.19 3.45 -5.23
C GLU A 74 -20.96 3.69 -3.91
N ALA A 75 -20.78 2.81 -2.92
CA ALA A 75 -21.44 2.95 -1.63
C ALA A 75 -21.04 4.24 -0.89
N HIS A 76 -19.77 4.66 -1.02
CA HIS A 76 -19.31 5.93 -0.44
C HIS A 76 -19.90 7.14 -1.17
N ALA A 77 -19.97 7.11 -2.51
CA ALA A 77 -20.58 8.17 -3.31
C ALA A 77 -22.05 8.38 -2.92
N GLN A 78 -22.81 7.29 -2.77
CA GLN A 78 -24.20 7.31 -2.31
C GLN A 78 -24.33 7.89 -0.92
N PHE A 79 -23.54 7.41 0.04
CA PHE A 79 -23.52 7.90 1.41
C PHE A 79 -23.26 9.43 1.49
N MET A 80 -22.24 9.91 0.77
CA MET A 80 -21.89 11.33 0.75
C MET A 80 -22.99 12.19 0.13
N HIS A 81 -23.68 11.68 -0.89
CA HIS A 81 -24.83 12.35 -1.50
C HIS A 81 -26.02 12.44 -0.52
N GLU A 82 -26.37 11.32 0.14
CA GLU A 82 -27.46 11.27 1.12
C GLU A 82 -27.20 12.17 2.33
N ALA A 83 -25.92 12.27 2.75
CA ALA A 83 -25.49 13.16 3.83
C ALA A 83 -25.43 14.65 3.43
N GLY A 84 -25.70 14.98 2.15
CA GLY A 84 -25.65 16.35 1.64
C GLY A 84 -24.24 16.93 1.44
N HIS A 85 -23.23 16.08 1.43
CA HIS A 85 -21.82 16.46 1.24
C HIS A 85 -21.35 16.41 -0.23
N SER A 86 -22.18 15.88 -1.13
CA SER A 86 -21.83 15.76 -2.56
C SER A 86 -23.10 15.79 -3.42
N ASP A 87 -23.03 16.48 -4.56
CA ASP A 87 -24.07 16.44 -5.59
C ASP A 87 -23.98 15.15 -6.45
N ILE A 88 -22.88 14.40 -6.31
CA ILE A 88 -22.62 13.17 -7.06
C ILE A 88 -23.16 11.98 -6.27
N LYS A 89 -24.20 11.34 -6.82
CA LYS A 89 -24.86 10.17 -6.22
C LYS A 89 -24.18 8.84 -6.53
N HIS A 90 -23.60 8.72 -7.71
CA HIS A 90 -22.96 7.48 -8.19
C HIS A 90 -21.48 7.72 -8.46
N ALA A 91 -20.70 6.66 -8.42
CA ALA A 91 -19.31 6.73 -8.88
C ALA A 91 -19.28 7.23 -10.33
N PRO A 92 -18.42 8.22 -10.67
CA PRO A 92 -18.39 8.79 -12.02
C PRO A 92 -17.93 7.75 -13.04
N GLU A 93 -18.52 7.82 -14.26
CA GLU A 93 -18.11 6.98 -15.40
C GLU A 93 -16.66 7.29 -15.81
N ASP A 94 -16.28 8.57 -15.75
CA ASP A 94 -14.92 9.03 -16.01
C ASP A 94 -14.11 9.10 -14.70
N MET A 95 -12.89 8.56 -14.72
CA MET A 95 -12.01 8.59 -13.56
C MET A 95 -11.62 10.03 -13.19
N VAL A 96 -11.85 10.39 -11.94
CA VAL A 96 -11.34 11.63 -11.34
C VAL A 96 -10.03 11.30 -10.63
N ILE A 97 -8.90 11.65 -11.26
CA ILE A 97 -7.57 11.32 -10.79
C ILE A 97 -6.95 12.49 -10.04
N PHE A 98 -6.39 12.23 -8.87
CA PHE A 98 -5.54 13.16 -8.14
C PHE A 98 -4.19 12.52 -7.79
N THR A 99 -3.25 13.32 -7.35
CA THR A 99 -1.90 12.85 -7.00
C THR A 99 -1.56 13.20 -5.58
N LYS A 100 -0.83 12.31 -4.91
CA LYS A 100 -0.15 12.60 -3.64
C LYS A 100 1.36 12.55 -3.85
N PRO A 101 2.15 13.39 -3.18
CA PRO A 101 3.60 13.33 -3.27
C PRO A 101 4.10 12.01 -2.65
N SER A 102 5.15 11.44 -3.23
CA SER A 102 5.77 10.22 -2.68
C SER A 102 6.27 10.39 -1.24
N THR A 103 6.55 11.63 -0.83
CA THR A 103 6.95 12.00 0.53
C THR A 103 5.83 11.91 1.56
N SER A 104 4.56 11.76 1.13
CA SER A 104 3.43 11.53 2.04
C SER A 104 3.26 10.08 2.46
N VAL A 105 4.04 9.16 1.87
CA VAL A 105 3.96 7.73 2.18
C VAL A 105 4.75 7.42 3.44
N ILE A 106 4.06 6.91 4.44
CA ILE A 106 4.61 6.46 5.73
C ILE A 106 4.35 4.96 5.91
N GLY A 107 5.00 4.36 6.89
CA GLY A 107 4.83 2.94 7.22
C GLY A 107 3.58 2.67 8.07
N PRO A 108 3.24 1.39 8.28
CA PRO A 108 2.27 1.00 9.29
C PRO A 108 2.67 1.54 10.66
N ASP A 109 1.70 2.00 11.42
CA ASP A 109 1.86 2.55 12.80
C ASP A 109 2.72 3.83 12.90
N ASP A 110 3.21 4.38 11.78
CA ASP A 110 3.83 5.69 11.78
C ASP A 110 2.76 6.78 12.05
N PRO A 111 3.08 7.83 12.84
CA PRO A 111 2.10 8.85 13.19
C PRO A 111 1.71 9.72 12.00
N ILE A 112 0.41 9.92 11.81
CA ILE A 112 -0.11 10.93 10.88
C ILE A 112 -0.07 12.28 11.57
N VAL A 113 0.82 13.17 11.12
CA VAL A 113 0.98 14.49 11.70
C VAL A 113 -0.02 15.47 11.10
N ILE A 114 -0.93 15.98 11.91
CA ILE A 114 -1.90 17.00 11.49
C ILE A 114 -1.17 18.33 11.25
N PRO A 115 -1.24 18.92 10.05
CA PRO A 115 -0.58 20.18 9.78
C PRO A 115 -1.29 21.34 10.51
N LEU A 116 -0.52 22.34 10.94
CA LEU A 116 -1.04 23.50 11.68
C LEU A 116 -2.10 24.31 10.90
N CYS A 117 -2.14 24.17 9.58
CA CYS A 117 -3.10 24.87 8.72
C CYS A 117 -4.43 24.12 8.54
N SER A 118 -4.59 22.93 9.14
CA SER A 118 -5.82 22.13 9.04
C SER A 118 -6.48 22.01 10.42
N ASN A 119 -7.79 22.26 10.48
CA ASN A 119 -8.62 22.05 11.66
C ASN A 119 -9.58 20.85 11.50
N ASP A 120 -9.56 20.21 10.33
CA ASP A 120 -10.45 19.10 9.99
C ASP A 120 -9.64 18.05 9.21
N MET A 121 -9.54 16.85 9.80
CA MET A 121 -8.84 15.71 9.23
C MET A 121 -9.81 14.56 9.14
N ASN A 122 -9.93 14.01 7.94
CA ASN A 122 -10.69 12.80 7.69
C ASN A 122 -9.72 11.67 7.31
N PHE A 123 -10.13 10.44 7.54
CA PHE A 123 -9.39 9.26 7.14
C PHE A 123 -10.18 8.49 6.07
N GLU A 124 -9.49 8.03 5.06
CA GLU A 124 -10.08 7.29 3.94
C GLU A 124 -9.30 5.98 3.73
N PRO A 125 -9.85 4.83 4.16
CA PRO A 125 -9.24 3.53 3.88
C PRO A 125 -9.44 3.18 2.41
N GLU A 126 -8.35 2.84 1.74
CA GLU A 126 -8.31 2.60 0.31
C GLU A 126 -7.65 1.25 -0.02
N LEU A 127 -8.09 0.61 -1.11
CA LEU A 127 -7.36 -0.47 -1.75
C LEU A 127 -6.34 0.12 -2.72
N ALA A 128 -5.06 -0.08 -2.44
CA ALA A 128 -4.00 0.35 -3.33
C ALA A 128 -3.54 -0.78 -4.26
N VAL A 129 -3.42 -0.45 -5.54
CA VAL A 129 -2.83 -1.31 -6.58
C VAL A 129 -1.37 -0.94 -6.73
N VAL A 130 -0.47 -1.89 -6.54
CA VAL A 130 0.98 -1.69 -6.71
C VAL A 130 1.38 -2.13 -8.11
N MET A 131 1.89 -1.17 -8.91
CA MET A 131 2.38 -1.46 -10.25
C MET A 131 3.77 -2.09 -10.20
N GLY A 132 3.95 -3.22 -10.87
CA GLY A 132 5.20 -3.99 -10.89
C GLY A 132 6.11 -3.70 -12.08
N ARG A 133 5.60 -3.00 -13.09
CA ARG A 133 6.35 -2.69 -14.34
C ARG A 133 5.88 -1.35 -14.91
N ILE A 134 6.70 -0.80 -15.79
CA ILE A 134 6.35 0.40 -16.55
C ILE A 134 5.17 0.08 -17.47
N ALA A 135 4.08 0.83 -17.33
CA ALA A 135 2.85 0.69 -18.11
C ALA A 135 2.63 1.94 -18.97
N LYS A 136 2.40 1.75 -20.27
CA LYS A 136 2.02 2.82 -21.20
C LYS A 136 1.14 2.25 -22.30
N ASN A 137 -0.05 2.81 -22.47
CA ASN A 137 -1.02 2.38 -23.47
C ASN A 137 -1.31 0.87 -23.42
N VAL A 138 -1.47 0.34 -22.22
CA VAL A 138 -1.72 -1.09 -21.97
C VAL A 138 -3.18 -1.39 -22.28
N PRO A 139 -3.49 -2.41 -23.13
CA PRO A 139 -4.84 -2.89 -23.32
C PRO A 139 -5.47 -3.39 -22.02
N VAL A 140 -6.77 -3.24 -21.84
CA VAL A 140 -7.50 -3.61 -20.61
C VAL A 140 -7.28 -5.08 -20.26
N GLU A 141 -7.32 -5.97 -21.24
CA GLU A 141 -7.10 -7.41 -21.10
C GLU A 141 -5.72 -7.80 -20.60
N GLN A 142 -4.73 -6.89 -20.70
CA GLN A 142 -3.35 -7.09 -20.23
C GLN A 142 -3.04 -6.29 -18.96
N ALA A 143 -3.99 -5.48 -18.45
CA ALA A 143 -3.72 -4.58 -17.33
C ALA A 143 -3.21 -5.31 -16.09
N MET A 144 -3.76 -6.49 -15.78
CA MET A 144 -3.37 -7.29 -14.63
C MET A 144 -1.94 -7.84 -14.70
N ASP A 145 -1.34 -7.96 -15.90
CA ASP A 145 0.05 -8.39 -16.07
C ASP A 145 1.06 -7.35 -15.57
N TYR A 146 0.61 -6.11 -15.36
CA TYR A 146 1.41 -5.00 -14.87
C TYR A 146 1.26 -4.76 -13.36
N VAL A 147 0.31 -5.45 -12.73
CA VAL A 147 0.06 -5.37 -11.29
C VAL A 147 1.01 -6.33 -10.56
N LEU A 148 1.76 -5.80 -9.59
CA LEU A 148 2.55 -6.64 -8.68
C LEU A 148 1.66 -7.27 -7.60
N GLY A 149 0.71 -6.50 -7.09
CA GLY A 149 -0.17 -6.91 -6.01
C GLY A 149 -0.98 -5.75 -5.46
N PHE A 150 -1.56 -5.99 -4.31
CA PHE A 150 -2.48 -5.09 -3.62
C PHE A 150 -2.04 -4.87 -2.18
N THR A 151 -2.35 -3.70 -1.65
CA THR A 151 -2.21 -3.39 -0.24
C THR A 151 -3.33 -2.46 0.22
N CYS A 152 -3.52 -2.34 1.52
CA CYS A 152 -4.41 -1.34 2.09
C CYS A 152 -3.60 -0.09 2.45
N VAL A 153 -4.17 1.07 2.23
CA VAL A 153 -3.60 2.35 2.65
C VAL A 153 -4.65 3.18 3.39
N MET A 154 -4.19 4.09 4.22
CA MET A 154 -5.00 5.14 4.82
C MET A 154 -4.62 6.44 4.13
N MET A 155 -5.62 7.12 3.53
CA MET A 155 -5.42 8.36 2.79
C MET A 155 -5.88 9.57 3.60
#